data_d8da8362f6959aee889a3dde1de819f1
#
_entry.id   d8da8362f6959aee889a3dde1de819f1
#
_cell.length_a   1.000
_cell.length_b   1.000
_cell.length_c   1.000
_cell.angle_alpha   90.00
_cell.angle_beta   90.00
_cell.angle_gamma   90.00
#
_symmetry.space_group_name_H-M   'P 1'
#
loop_
_entity.id
_entity.type
_entity.pdbx_description
1 polymer ?
#
loop_
_entity_poly.entity_id
_entity_poly.type
_entity_poly.pdbx_seq_one_letter_code
_entity_poly.pdbx_strand_id
1 'polypeptide(L)'
;MPITLNEPTVGERIPVLKRRALGQSFTGALILTDQRDSQKKNDLTGAMEPVLKPNGKARQELIVRLVTITSTMPAGIGDDEDVPTAGAIVRIILKGGGFSQWIDANKALPSRQVGDVIDITSTNAVLYSGDGTAGTKTTDQAAIDAWRTKGRQVGIYGDLTIRRATPAETAWVTAAETAYHAARTPIALEDDDMFSD
;
A
#
# COMPACT_ATOMS: atom_id res chain seq x y z
N MET A 1 12.83 -7.85 22.16
CA MET A 1 11.66 -8.75 22.25
C MET A 1 11.28 -9.13 20.83
N PRO A 2 10.92 -10.40 20.56
CA PRO A 2 10.42 -10.78 19.25
C PRO A 2 9.10 -10.05 18.96
N ILE A 3 8.94 -9.62 17.73
CA ILE A 3 7.71 -8.96 17.26
C ILE A 3 6.74 -10.04 16.84
N THR A 4 5.53 -10.00 17.38
CA THR A 4 4.46 -10.89 16.95
C THR A 4 3.91 -10.36 15.61
N LEU A 5 4.00 -11.18 14.56
CA LEU A 5 3.39 -10.87 13.28
C LEU A 5 1.93 -11.32 13.30
N ASN A 6 1.04 -10.42 12.86
CA ASN A 6 -0.33 -10.78 12.53
C ASN A 6 -0.38 -11.11 11.04
N GLU A 7 0.03 -12.34 10.71
CA GLU A 7 -0.01 -12.82 9.32
C GLU A 7 -1.47 -13.08 8.91
N PRO A 8 -1.88 -12.60 7.73
CA PRO A 8 -3.18 -12.98 7.18
C PRO A 8 -3.18 -14.49 6.89
N THR A 9 -4.25 -15.17 7.27
CA THR A 9 -4.45 -16.58 6.95
C THR A 9 -4.49 -16.80 5.44
N VAL A 10 -4.19 -18.05 5.01
CA VAL A 10 -4.18 -18.42 3.59
C VAL A 10 -5.51 -18.03 2.93
N GLY A 11 -5.45 -17.24 1.86
CA GLY A 11 -6.64 -16.73 1.16
C GLY A 11 -7.18 -15.40 1.71
N GLU A 12 -6.72 -14.92 2.84
CA GLU A 12 -7.12 -13.63 3.40
C GLU A 12 -6.50 -12.46 2.61
N ARG A 13 -7.31 -11.42 2.37
CA ARG A 13 -6.85 -10.24 1.65
C ARG A 13 -6.05 -9.34 2.59
N ILE A 14 -4.81 -9.01 2.21
CA ILE A 14 -3.98 -8.06 2.96
C ILE A 14 -4.65 -6.67 2.90
N PRO A 15 -4.87 -5.99 4.06
CA PRO A 15 -5.44 -4.66 4.11
C PRO A 15 -4.63 -3.63 3.31
N VAL A 16 -5.32 -2.73 2.62
CA VAL A 16 -4.68 -1.64 1.86
C VAL A 16 -4.61 -0.40 2.71
N LEU A 17 -3.41 0.16 2.88
CA LEU A 17 -3.19 1.43 3.55
C LEU A 17 -3.85 2.57 2.78
N LYS A 18 -4.62 3.41 3.48
CA LYS A 18 -5.40 4.49 2.88
C LYS A 18 -5.04 5.84 3.51
N ARG A 19 -4.84 6.83 2.67
CA ARG A 19 -4.64 8.23 3.10
C ARG A 19 -6.00 8.90 3.22
N ARG A 20 -6.46 9.19 4.43
CA ARG A 20 -7.78 9.76 4.69
C ARG A 20 -7.75 11.21 5.13
N ALA A 21 -6.68 11.66 5.78
CA ALA A 21 -6.54 13.02 6.27
C ALA A 21 -5.10 13.52 6.14
N LEU A 22 -4.93 14.83 6.22
CA LEU A 22 -3.62 15.44 6.33
C LEU A 22 -2.99 15.11 7.69
N GLY A 23 -1.66 15.10 7.75
CA GLY A 23 -0.90 14.80 8.97
C GLY A 23 -0.87 13.33 9.36
N GLN A 24 -1.61 12.46 8.69
CA GLN A 24 -1.49 11.03 8.90
C GLN A 24 -0.12 10.54 8.43
N SER A 25 0.45 9.60 9.19
CA SER A 25 1.75 9.00 8.92
C SER A 25 1.70 7.47 9.03
N PHE A 26 2.63 6.84 8.35
CA PHE A 26 2.87 5.41 8.41
C PHE A 26 4.37 5.15 8.31
N THR A 27 4.86 4.26 9.15
CA THR A 27 6.21 3.71 9.07
C THR A 27 6.12 2.20 9.06
N GLY A 28 6.78 1.56 8.11
CA GLY A 28 6.77 0.10 8.01
C GLY A 28 8.03 -0.48 7.39
N ALA A 29 8.35 -1.72 7.76
CA ALA A 29 9.46 -2.48 7.22
C ALA A 29 9.05 -3.22 5.93
N LEU A 30 9.86 -3.11 4.89
CA LEU A 30 9.60 -3.68 3.57
C LEU A 30 9.67 -5.21 3.60
N ILE A 31 8.62 -5.87 3.15
CA ILE A 31 8.59 -7.32 2.93
C ILE A 31 8.95 -7.61 1.46
N LEU A 32 8.13 -7.14 0.53
CA LEU A 32 8.33 -7.37 -0.89
C LEU A 32 7.60 -6.32 -1.74
N THR A 33 8.00 -6.26 -3.00
CA THR A 33 7.33 -5.44 -4.01
C THR A 33 6.91 -6.30 -5.18
N ASP A 34 5.74 -6.01 -5.73
CA ASP A 34 5.20 -6.64 -6.92
C ASP A 34 4.70 -5.57 -7.89
N GLN A 35 5.06 -5.67 -9.15
CA GLN A 35 4.66 -4.73 -10.19
C GLN A 35 3.70 -5.43 -11.15
N ARG A 36 2.56 -4.82 -11.38
CA ARG A 36 1.56 -5.35 -12.30
C ARG A 36 0.87 -4.27 -13.12
N ASP A 37 0.12 -4.68 -14.12
CA ASP A 37 -0.77 -3.79 -14.85
C ASP A 37 -1.92 -3.32 -13.95
N SER A 38 -2.15 -2.01 -13.94
CA SER A 38 -3.31 -1.43 -13.25
C SER A 38 -4.59 -1.88 -13.96
N GLN A 39 -5.55 -2.36 -13.20
CA GLN A 39 -6.82 -2.86 -13.72
C GLN A 39 -8.00 -2.02 -13.23
N LYS A 40 -9.05 -1.94 -14.03
CA LYS A 40 -10.36 -1.42 -13.66
C LYS A 40 -11.43 -2.46 -13.99
N LYS A 41 -12.49 -2.47 -13.20
CA LYS A 41 -13.67 -3.27 -13.53
C LYS A 41 -14.43 -2.60 -14.66
N ASN A 42 -14.81 -3.36 -15.66
CA ASN A 42 -15.74 -2.90 -16.68
C ASN A 42 -17.15 -2.97 -16.12
N ASP A 43 -17.84 -1.85 -16.08
CA ASP A 43 -19.18 -1.75 -15.47
C ASP A 43 -20.26 -2.55 -16.23
N LEU A 44 -20.05 -2.80 -17.52
CA LEU A 44 -20.98 -3.54 -18.36
C LEU A 44 -20.78 -5.06 -18.29
N THR A 45 -19.52 -5.50 -18.29
CA THR A 45 -19.19 -6.93 -18.37
C THR A 45 -18.78 -7.52 -17.02
N GLY A 46 -18.46 -6.68 -16.04
CA GLY A 46 -17.88 -7.10 -14.76
C GLY A 46 -16.42 -7.58 -14.86
N ALA A 47 -15.86 -7.68 -16.06
CA ALA A 47 -14.50 -8.14 -16.28
C ALA A 47 -13.45 -7.11 -15.83
N MET A 48 -12.29 -7.60 -15.41
CA MET A 48 -11.13 -6.75 -15.10
C MET A 48 -10.37 -6.44 -16.39
N GLU A 49 -10.22 -5.16 -16.71
CA GLU A 49 -9.54 -4.68 -17.90
C GLU A 49 -8.33 -3.82 -17.53
N PRO A 50 -7.23 -3.87 -18.32
CA PRO A 50 -6.07 -3.02 -18.05
C PRO A 50 -6.43 -1.54 -18.28
N VAL A 51 -5.95 -0.68 -17.39
CA VAL A 51 -6.04 0.78 -17.57
C VAL A 51 -4.95 1.20 -18.55
N LEU A 52 -5.33 1.72 -19.70
CA LEU A 52 -4.38 2.14 -20.73
C LEU A 52 -3.97 3.61 -20.56
N LYS A 53 -2.73 3.92 -20.94
CA LYS A 53 -2.22 5.27 -21.17
C LYS A 53 -2.68 5.76 -22.55
N PRO A 54 -2.59 7.08 -22.85
CA PRO A 54 -2.93 7.60 -24.19
C PRO A 54 -2.13 6.96 -25.34
N ASN A 55 -0.94 6.42 -25.05
CA ASN A 55 -0.10 5.71 -26.04
C ASN A 55 -0.42 4.22 -26.17
N GLY A 56 -1.55 3.74 -25.64
CA GLY A 56 -2.01 2.35 -25.70
C GLY A 56 -1.30 1.37 -24.76
N LYS A 57 -0.25 1.78 -24.04
CA LYS A 57 0.42 0.90 -23.08
C LYS A 57 -0.35 0.83 -21.77
N ALA A 58 -0.35 -0.33 -21.14
CA ALA A 58 -0.95 -0.49 -19.81
C ALA A 58 -0.27 0.43 -18.78
N ARG A 59 -1.10 1.00 -17.88
CA ARG A 59 -0.57 1.69 -16.70
C ARG A 59 -0.04 0.66 -15.74
N GLN A 60 1.11 0.93 -15.17
CA GLN A 60 1.70 0.09 -14.13
C GLN A 60 1.30 0.58 -12.75
N GLU A 61 1.11 -0.35 -11.83
CA GLU A 61 1.01 -0.10 -10.41
C GLU A 61 2.02 -0.96 -9.66
N LEU A 62 2.51 -0.43 -8.55
CA LEU A 62 3.40 -1.14 -7.66
C LEU A 62 2.66 -1.46 -6.36
N ILE A 63 2.66 -2.72 -6.01
CA ILE A 63 2.16 -3.20 -4.71
C ILE A 63 3.37 -3.39 -3.82
N VAL A 64 3.35 -2.75 -2.66
CA VAL A 64 4.40 -2.87 -1.65
C VAL A 64 3.77 -3.47 -0.40
N ARG A 65 4.30 -4.59 0.09
CA ARG A 65 3.89 -5.22 1.35
C ARG A 65 4.84 -4.82 2.46
N LEU A 66 4.28 -4.51 3.62
CA LEU A 66 5.00 -3.92 4.75
C LEU A 66 4.53 -4.55 6.06
N VAL A 67 5.47 -4.72 6.99
CA VAL A 67 5.15 -4.90 8.41
C VAL A 67 5.00 -3.52 9.03
N THR A 68 3.88 -3.23 9.67
CA THR A 68 3.63 -1.95 10.34
C THR A 68 4.55 -1.79 11.55
N ILE A 69 5.28 -0.70 11.61
CA ILE A 69 6.02 -0.24 12.80
C ILE A 69 5.14 0.72 13.59
N THR A 70 4.70 1.79 12.94
CA THR A 70 3.73 2.75 13.50
C THR A 70 2.78 3.22 12.42
N SER A 71 1.54 3.54 12.78
CA SER A 71 0.58 4.12 11.85
C SER A 71 -0.43 5.02 12.55
N THR A 72 -0.79 6.10 11.87
CA THR A 72 -2.02 6.87 12.10
C THR A 72 -2.90 6.84 10.85
N MET A 73 -2.43 6.18 9.77
CA MET A 73 -3.21 5.93 8.57
C MET A 73 -4.05 4.67 8.75
N PRO A 74 -5.33 4.67 8.38
CA PRO A 74 -6.12 3.45 8.35
C PRO A 74 -5.69 2.52 7.22
N ALA A 75 -5.90 1.23 7.42
CA ALA A 75 -5.80 0.21 6.40
C ALA A 75 -7.06 -0.63 6.41
N GLY A 76 -7.48 -1.14 5.24
CA GLY A 76 -8.71 -1.92 5.21
C GLY A 76 -8.96 -2.66 3.90
N ILE A 77 -10.00 -3.49 3.93
CA ILE A 77 -10.53 -4.25 2.80
C ILE A 77 -11.94 -3.73 2.55
N GLY A 78 -12.18 -3.14 1.37
CA GLY A 78 -13.45 -2.49 1.10
C GLY A 78 -13.65 -1.25 1.99
N ASP A 79 -14.77 -1.19 2.72
CA ASP A 79 -15.15 -0.07 3.58
C ASP A 79 -14.72 -0.26 5.06
N ASP A 80 -14.33 -1.49 5.43
CA ASP A 80 -13.80 -1.77 6.76
C ASP A 80 -12.37 -1.23 6.86
N GLU A 81 -12.16 -0.26 7.74
CA GLU A 81 -10.89 0.42 7.89
C GLU A 81 -10.56 0.62 9.37
N ASP A 82 -9.41 0.09 9.77
CA ASP A 82 -8.84 0.30 11.10
C ASP A 82 -7.39 0.78 11.00
N VAL A 83 -6.93 1.50 12.02
CA VAL A 83 -5.51 1.86 12.11
C VAL A 83 -4.71 0.59 12.45
N PRO A 84 -3.80 0.16 11.57
CA PRO A 84 -3.07 -1.08 11.79
C PRO A 84 -2.16 -0.96 13.01
N THR A 85 -2.19 -1.98 13.86
CA THR A 85 -1.29 -2.10 15.00
C THR A 85 0.12 -2.47 14.56
N ALA A 86 1.09 -2.24 15.43
CA ALA A 86 2.46 -2.69 15.22
C ALA A 86 2.50 -4.22 15.00
N GLY A 87 3.22 -4.67 13.98
CA GLY A 87 3.28 -6.07 13.55
C GLY A 87 2.22 -6.48 12.52
N ALA A 88 1.21 -5.66 12.26
CA ALA A 88 0.23 -5.96 11.22
C ALA A 88 0.86 -5.87 9.83
N ILE A 89 0.51 -6.82 8.96
CA ILE A 89 0.94 -6.80 7.56
C ILE A 89 -0.09 -6.01 6.75
N VAL A 90 0.39 -4.98 6.07
CA VAL A 90 -0.40 -4.13 5.17
C VAL A 90 0.23 -4.05 3.79
N ARG A 91 -0.53 -3.56 2.83
CA ARG A 91 0.01 -3.22 1.51
C ARG A 91 -0.33 -1.79 1.13
N ILE A 92 0.54 -1.18 0.35
CA ILE A 92 0.26 0.06 -0.37
C ILE A 92 0.20 -0.22 -1.86
N ILE A 93 -0.64 0.51 -2.57
CA ILE A 93 -0.75 0.45 -4.03
C ILE A 93 -0.35 1.81 -4.56
N LEU A 94 0.80 1.86 -5.21
CA LEU A 94 1.38 3.09 -5.76
C LEU A 94 1.06 3.19 -7.25
N LYS A 95 0.37 4.27 -7.62
CA LYS A 95 -0.03 4.58 -9.01
C LYS A 95 0.43 6.00 -9.35
N GLY A 96 0.70 6.28 -10.61
CA GLY A 96 1.02 7.63 -11.09
C GLY A 96 2.12 8.32 -10.26
N GLY A 97 1.79 9.44 -9.63
CA GLY A 97 2.75 10.21 -8.82
C GLY A 97 3.37 9.43 -7.66
N GLY A 98 2.60 8.55 -7.01
CA GLY A 98 3.14 7.68 -5.95
C GLY A 98 4.17 6.69 -6.48
N PHE A 99 3.97 6.17 -7.69
CA PHE A 99 4.95 5.32 -8.35
C PHE A 99 6.23 6.10 -8.72
N SER A 100 6.09 7.36 -9.15
CA SER A 100 7.24 8.23 -9.42
C SER A 100 8.04 8.52 -8.15
N GLN A 101 7.37 8.84 -7.03
CA GLN A 101 8.02 9.04 -5.74
C GLN A 101 8.81 7.80 -5.29
N TRP A 102 8.24 6.61 -5.52
CA TRP A 102 8.94 5.35 -5.24
C TRP A 102 10.21 5.21 -6.06
N ILE A 103 10.16 5.53 -7.36
CA ILE A 103 11.35 5.49 -8.23
C ILE A 103 12.41 6.47 -7.74
N ASP A 104 12.03 7.68 -7.34
CA ASP A 104 12.96 8.69 -6.88
C ASP A 104 13.57 8.33 -5.50
N ALA A 105 12.78 7.80 -4.58
CA ALA A 105 13.27 7.27 -3.32
C ALA A 105 14.25 6.09 -3.52
N ASN A 106 14.02 5.25 -4.54
CA ASN A 106 14.94 4.19 -4.91
C ASN A 106 16.28 4.66 -5.46
N LYS A 107 16.31 5.77 -6.18
CA LYS A 107 17.58 6.34 -6.65
C LYS A 107 18.44 6.80 -5.47
N ALA A 108 17.79 7.30 -4.41
CA ALA A 108 18.48 7.70 -3.19
C ALA A 108 19.00 6.51 -2.36
N LEU A 109 18.35 5.35 -2.47
CA LEU A 109 18.74 4.11 -1.78
C LEU A 109 18.86 2.96 -2.78
N PRO A 110 19.97 2.84 -3.53
CA PRO A 110 20.19 1.72 -4.43
C PRO A 110 20.27 0.39 -3.65
N SER A 111 19.88 -0.69 -4.30
CA SER A 111 19.92 -2.05 -3.73
C SER A 111 19.01 -2.23 -2.50
N ARG A 112 17.71 -1.92 -2.66
CA ARG A 112 16.71 -2.20 -1.63
C ARG A 112 16.81 -3.63 -1.11
N GLN A 113 16.53 -3.76 0.19
CA GLN A 113 16.55 -5.02 0.91
C GLN A 113 15.24 -5.21 1.66
N VAL A 114 14.91 -6.47 1.94
CA VAL A 114 13.87 -6.79 2.93
C VAL A 114 14.26 -6.14 4.26
N GLY A 115 13.29 -5.53 4.93
CA GLY A 115 13.53 -4.80 6.18
C GLY A 115 13.91 -3.32 6.01
N ASP A 116 14.13 -2.81 4.79
CA ASP A 116 14.25 -1.35 4.59
C ASP A 116 12.97 -0.66 5.08
N VAL A 117 13.13 0.49 5.71
CA VAL A 117 12.02 1.21 6.33
C VAL A 117 11.44 2.22 5.34
N ILE A 118 10.13 2.20 5.23
CA ILE A 118 9.36 3.10 4.40
C ILE A 118 8.54 4.02 5.30
N ASP A 119 8.77 5.32 5.15
CA ASP A 119 8.02 6.35 5.83
C ASP A 119 7.09 7.05 4.83
N ILE A 120 5.83 7.23 5.21
CA ILE A 120 4.79 7.89 4.41
C ILE A 120 4.13 8.94 5.27
N THR A 121 3.97 10.16 4.75
CA THR A 121 3.27 11.24 5.43
C THR A 121 2.28 11.90 4.47
N SER A 122 1.05 12.12 4.89
CA SER A 122 0.03 12.83 4.13
C SER A 122 0.18 14.33 4.32
N THR A 123 0.68 15.05 3.30
CA THR A 123 1.05 16.46 3.42
C THR A 123 0.17 17.42 2.64
N ASN A 124 -0.56 16.92 1.63
CA ASN A 124 -1.40 17.74 0.78
C ASN A 124 -2.58 16.96 0.20
N ALA A 125 -3.56 17.68 -0.33
CA ALA A 125 -4.71 17.13 -1.02
C ALA A 125 -4.97 17.82 -2.35
N VAL A 126 -5.63 17.12 -3.26
CA VAL A 126 -6.21 17.68 -4.49
C VAL A 126 -7.72 17.54 -4.42
N LEU A 127 -8.41 18.66 -4.59
CA LEU A 127 -9.86 18.72 -4.66
C LEU A 127 -10.29 18.55 -6.12
N TYR A 128 -10.95 17.46 -6.46
CA TYR A 128 -11.38 17.20 -7.83
C TYR A 128 -12.73 17.87 -8.10
N SER A 129 -12.87 18.46 -9.28
CA SER A 129 -14.15 18.97 -9.78
C SER A 129 -15.13 17.82 -10.04
N GLY A 130 -16.43 18.15 -10.24
CA GLY A 130 -17.48 17.15 -10.41
C GLY A 130 -17.30 16.27 -11.67
N ASP A 131 -16.54 16.73 -12.65
CA ASP A 131 -16.15 15.95 -13.85
C ASP A 131 -14.88 15.09 -13.65
N GLY A 132 -14.31 15.06 -12.43
CA GLY A 132 -13.11 14.31 -12.11
C GLY A 132 -11.80 15.00 -12.53
N THR A 133 -11.86 16.23 -13.04
CA THR A 133 -10.67 17.01 -13.37
C THR A 133 -9.95 17.43 -12.08
N ALA A 134 -8.61 17.32 -12.08
CA ALA A 134 -7.79 17.76 -10.95
C ALA A 134 -7.96 19.27 -10.76
N GLY A 135 -8.45 19.64 -9.60
CA GLY A 135 -8.71 21.03 -9.22
C GLY A 135 -7.63 21.62 -8.32
N THR A 136 -8.06 22.30 -7.28
CA THR A 136 -7.19 23.05 -6.37
C THR A 136 -6.41 22.11 -5.45
N LYS A 137 -5.10 22.35 -5.32
CA LYS A 137 -4.28 21.76 -4.26
C LYS A 137 -4.51 22.51 -2.95
N THR A 138 -4.59 21.82 -1.85
CA THR A 138 -4.76 22.40 -0.52
C THR A 138 -4.00 21.63 0.55
N THR A 139 -3.64 22.35 1.61
CA THR A 139 -3.13 21.80 2.86
C THR A 139 -4.10 22.08 4.02
N ASP A 140 -5.30 22.57 3.71
CA ASP A 140 -6.33 22.87 4.70
C ASP A 140 -7.31 21.71 4.87
N GLN A 141 -7.30 21.10 6.05
CA GLN A 141 -8.18 19.97 6.38
C GLN A 141 -9.67 20.38 6.35
N ALA A 142 -9.99 21.61 6.79
CA ALA A 142 -11.39 22.08 6.79
C ALA A 142 -11.93 22.20 5.35
N ALA A 143 -11.11 22.65 4.41
CA ALA A 143 -11.48 22.67 2.99
C ALA A 143 -11.70 21.28 2.42
N ILE A 144 -10.88 20.30 2.82
CA ILE A 144 -11.00 18.89 2.42
C ILE A 144 -12.36 18.33 2.92
N ASP A 145 -12.67 18.54 4.20
CA ASP A 145 -13.88 18.01 4.82
C ASP A 145 -15.14 18.66 4.22
N ALA A 146 -15.11 19.98 4.00
CA ALA A 146 -16.18 20.70 3.31
C ALA A 146 -16.41 20.18 1.87
N TRP A 147 -15.34 19.75 1.18
CA TRP A 147 -15.43 19.21 -0.17
C TRP A 147 -16.04 17.80 -0.18
N ARG A 148 -15.66 16.97 0.79
CA ARG A 148 -16.23 15.63 0.99
C ARG A 148 -17.71 15.66 1.37
N THR A 149 -18.11 16.60 2.23
CA THR A 149 -19.52 16.80 2.62
C THR A 149 -20.41 17.09 1.42
N LYS A 150 -19.84 17.68 0.35
CA LYS A 150 -20.54 17.88 -0.93
C LYS A 150 -20.53 16.65 -1.85
N GLY A 151 -20.11 15.49 -1.36
CA GLY A 151 -19.98 14.26 -2.14
C GLY A 151 -18.91 14.29 -3.23
N ARG A 152 -17.95 15.23 -3.14
CA ARG A 152 -16.92 15.39 -4.17
C ARG A 152 -15.65 14.62 -3.84
N GLN A 153 -14.95 14.18 -4.88
CA GLN A 153 -13.73 13.40 -4.75
C GLN A 153 -12.56 14.26 -4.22
N VAL A 154 -11.80 13.69 -3.29
CA VAL A 154 -10.57 14.24 -2.74
C VAL A 154 -9.47 13.20 -2.85
N GLY A 155 -8.33 13.58 -3.43
CA GLY A 155 -7.11 12.77 -3.40
C GLY A 155 -6.16 13.30 -2.33
N ILE A 156 -5.80 12.48 -1.35
CA ILE A 156 -4.78 12.80 -0.35
C ILE A 156 -3.43 12.30 -0.86
N TYR A 157 -2.45 13.16 -0.85
CA TYR A 157 -1.09 12.92 -1.29
C TYR A 157 -0.10 13.24 -0.18
N GLY A 158 1.13 12.80 -0.35
CA GLY A 158 2.17 13.11 0.62
C GLY A 158 3.51 12.54 0.19
N ASP A 159 4.47 12.64 1.08
CA ASP A 159 5.84 12.22 0.84
C ASP A 159 6.00 10.73 1.13
N LEU A 160 6.89 10.10 0.40
CA LEU A 160 7.33 8.74 0.59
C LEU A 160 8.86 8.73 0.60
N THR A 161 9.45 8.21 1.65
CA THR A 161 10.89 8.00 1.75
C THR A 161 11.21 6.55 2.05
N ILE A 162 12.40 6.11 1.62
CA ILE A 162 12.92 4.77 1.88
C ILE A 162 14.30 4.95 2.50
N ARG A 163 14.55 4.27 3.60
CA ARG A 163 15.83 4.31 4.30
C ARG A 163 16.22 2.94 4.86
N ARG A 164 17.46 2.77 5.22
CA ARG A 164 17.90 1.61 6.00
C ARG A 164 17.27 1.64 7.39
N ALA A 165 16.98 0.46 7.90
CA ALA A 165 16.58 0.34 9.30
C ALA A 165 17.72 0.79 10.22
N THR A 166 17.35 1.48 11.29
CA THR A 166 18.27 1.83 12.39
C THR A 166 18.55 0.62 13.26
N PRO A 167 19.61 0.63 14.12
CA PRO A 167 19.83 -0.44 15.08
C PRO A 167 18.64 -0.71 16.01
N ALA A 168 17.86 0.33 16.35
CA ALA A 168 16.65 0.19 17.15
C ALA A 168 15.50 -0.53 16.41
N GLU A 169 15.56 -0.58 15.10
CA GLU A 169 14.56 -1.21 14.22
C GLU A 169 14.93 -2.64 13.77
N THR A 170 16.06 -3.19 14.26
CA THR A 170 16.54 -4.54 13.85
C THR A 170 15.49 -5.64 14.03
N ALA A 171 14.68 -5.56 15.08
CA ALA A 171 13.61 -6.52 15.30
C ALA A 171 12.53 -6.48 14.18
N TRP A 172 12.31 -5.33 13.56
CA TRP A 172 11.40 -5.16 12.44
C TRP A 172 11.97 -5.70 11.13
N VAL A 173 13.31 -5.61 10.94
CA VAL A 173 13.98 -6.27 9.83
C VAL A 173 13.77 -7.78 9.90
N THR A 174 14.02 -8.39 11.06
CA THR A 174 13.79 -9.83 11.28
C THR A 174 12.33 -10.22 11.05
N ALA A 175 11.39 -9.40 11.52
CA ALA A 175 9.96 -9.63 11.28
C ALA A 175 9.62 -9.59 9.78
N ALA A 176 10.16 -8.61 9.05
CA ALA A 176 9.95 -8.49 7.61
C ALA A 176 10.58 -9.66 6.83
N GLU A 177 11.76 -10.13 7.23
CA GLU A 177 12.41 -11.31 6.64
C GLU A 177 11.57 -12.58 6.88
N THR A 178 11.04 -12.76 8.08
CA THR A 178 10.14 -13.86 8.40
C THR A 178 8.90 -13.85 7.50
N ALA A 179 8.22 -12.71 7.41
CA ALA A 179 7.06 -12.54 6.54
C ALA A 179 7.39 -12.72 5.05
N TYR A 180 8.58 -12.30 4.62
CA TYR A 180 9.05 -12.51 3.25
C TYR A 180 9.21 -14.00 2.92
N HIS A 181 9.82 -14.76 3.81
CA HIS A 181 9.99 -16.20 3.61
C HIS A 181 8.63 -16.92 3.63
N ALA A 182 7.75 -16.61 4.56
CA ALA A 182 6.39 -17.16 4.61
C ALA A 182 5.61 -16.89 3.32
N ALA A 183 5.69 -15.67 2.78
CA ALA A 183 5.00 -15.29 1.54
C ALA A 183 5.52 -16.02 0.27
N ARG A 184 6.70 -16.63 0.33
CA ARG A 184 7.34 -17.33 -0.79
C ARG A 184 7.40 -18.84 -0.63
N THR A 185 7.07 -19.36 0.55
CA THR A 185 6.98 -20.80 0.75
C THR A 185 5.78 -21.32 -0.05
N PRO A 186 5.95 -22.22 -1.01
CA PRO A 186 4.82 -22.86 -1.68
C PRO A 186 3.98 -23.55 -0.60
N ILE A 187 2.67 -23.37 -0.65
CA ILE A 187 1.76 -24.19 0.13
C ILE A 187 2.00 -25.62 -0.40
N ALA A 188 2.54 -26.50 0.44
CA ALA A 188 2.51 -27.92 0.14
C ALA A 188 1.02 -28.25 -0.05
N LEU A 189 0.63 -28.56 -1.29
CA LEU A 189 -0.63 -29.25 -1.52
C LEU A 189 -0.46 -30.54 -0.71
N GLU A 190 -1.25 -30.68 0.36
CA GLU A 190 -1.44 -31.99 0.95
C GLU A 190 -1.91 -32.85 -0.22
N ASP A 191 -1.06 -33.79 -0.62
CA ASP A 191 -1.46 -34.88 -1.53
C ASP A 191 -2.62 -35.59 -0.82
N ASP A 192 -3.85 -35.20 -1.21
CA ASP A 192 -5.03 -35.95 -0.90
C ASP A 192 -4.80 -37.35 -1.56
N ASP A 193 -4.28 -38.26 -0.76
CA ASP A 193 -4.30 -39.68 -1.04
C ASP A 193 -5.78 -40.18 -1.13
N MET A 194 -6.50 -39.71 -2.12
CA MET A 194 -7.83 -40.17 -2.48
C MET A 194 -7.78 -41.05 -3.72
N PHE A 195 -6.86 -42.02 -3.74
CA PHE A 195 -7.00 -43.18 -4.60
C PHE A 195 -6.43 -44.39 -3.85
N SER A 196 -7.18 -44.89 -2.90
CA SER A 196 -7.06 -46.28 -2.44
C SER A 196 -8.44 -46.92 -2.55
N ASP A 197 -8.58 -47.75 -3.60
CA ASP A 197 -9.61 -48.77 -3.87
C ASP A 197 -11.04 -48.29 -4.15
#